data_3ca7b9a6a52bc843bafb5347a7939f86
#
_entry.id   3ca7b9a6a52bc843bafb5347a7939f86
#
_cell.length_a   1.000
_cell.length_b   1.000
_cell.length_c   1.000
_cell.angle_alpha   90.00
_cell.angle_beta   90.00
_cell.angle_gamma   90.00
#
_symmetry.space_group_name_H-M   'P 1'
#
loop_
_entity.id
_entity.type
_entity.pdbx_description
1 polymer ?
#
loop_
_entity_poly.entity_id
_entity_poly.type
_entity_poly.pdbx_seq_one_letter_code
_entity_poly.pdbx_strand_id
1 'polypeptide(L)'
;MTSVDLGCGLDKKPGAFGVDRAMLPGVDVVCDLDQSNYPFKNSCVDTVYSSHCIEHIEDVQKFMSNIWKMLRYGGLAQLTVPLASSPNSFQADHKHFFRARDFYYYEPGNKCRYYVEGVESFRVESVSYAHGIPKYLLPMWAIGEVIAFVLNMNSKRVRELYENFFLTYFPMKEFTVKLIKVDK
;
A
#
# COMPACT_ATOMS: atom_id res chain seq x y z
N MET A 1 5.58 -19.71 7.32
CA MET A 1 5.53 -18.24 7.15
C MET A 1 4.20 -17.75 7.66
N THR A 2 4.22 -16.77 8.56
CA THR A 2 3.01 -16.17 9.13
C THR A 2 2.65 -14.93 8.34
N SER A 3 1.47 -14.91 7.72
CA SER A 3 0.98 -13.74 6.99
C SER A 3 -0.33 -13.23 7.57
N VAL A 4 -0.50 -11.92 7.53
CA VAL A 4 -1.68 -11.19 8.02
C VAL A 4 -2.21 -10.31 6.91
N ASP A 5 -3.54 -10.23 6.77
CA ASP A 5 -4.23 -9.36 5.82
C ASP A 5 -5.06 -8.33 6.59
N LEU A 6 -4.61 -7.09 6.59
CA LEU A 6 -5.23 -5.97 7.32
C LEU A 6 -6.26 -5.26 6.45
N GLY A 7 -7.48 -5.16 6.95
CA GLY A 7 -8.63 -4.66 6.19
C GLY A 7 -9.03 -5.64 5.10
N CYS A 8 -9.05 -6.94 5.42
CA CYS A 8 -9.21 -8.00 4.43
C CYS A 8 -10.61 -8.04 3.78
N GLY A 9 -11.62 -7.45 4.41
CA GLY A 9 -12.99 -7.47 3.89
C GLY A 9 -13.45 -8.88 3.53
N LEU A 10 -14.06 -8.99 2.34
CA LEU A 10 -14.51 -10.27 1.77
C LEU A 10 -13.43 -10.97 0.91
N ASP A 11 -12.34 -10.30 0.57
CA ASP A 11 -11.33 -10.75 -0.38
C ASP A 11 -9.99 -11.07 0.30
N LYS A 12 -10.06 -11.74 1.46
CA LYS A 12 -8.88 -12.14 2.23
C LYS A 12 -7.86 -12.88 1.36
N LYS A 13 -6.60 -12.52 1.48
CA LYS A 13 -5.49 -13.23 0.83
C LYS A 13 -5.45 -14.69 1.29
N PRO A 14 -5.40 -15.66 0.35
CA PRO A 14 -5.33 -17.08 0.70
C PRO A 14 -4.16 -17.40 1.63
N GLY A 15 -4.44 -18.10 2.71
CA GLY A 15 -3.45 -18.50 3.72
C GLY A 15 -3.01 -17.39 4.68
N ALA A 16 -3.52 -16.18 4.56
CA ALA A 16 -3.28 -15.10 5.52
C ALA A 16 -4.31 -15.13 6.65
N PHE A 17 -3.92 -14.59 7.81
CA PHE A 17 -4.79 -14.33 8.94
C PHE A 17 -5.51 -13.00 8.71
N GLY A 18 -6.83 -13.06 8.55
CA GLY A 18 -7.66 -11.92 8.18
C GLY A 18 -8.04 -11.04 9.37
N VAL A 19 -7.81 -9.75 9.23
CA VAL A 19 -8.18 -8.73 10.22
C VAL A 19 -9.06 -7.68 9.57
N ASP A 20 -10.19 -7.40 10.15
CA ASP A 20 -11.10 -6.34 9.68
C ASP A 20 -11.88 -5.75 10.87
N ARG A 21 -12.42 -4.53 10.71
CA ARG A 21 -13.30 -3.91 11.70
C ARG A 21 -14.68 -4.58 11.78
N ALA A 22 -15.13 -5.19 10.70
CA ALA A 22 -16.40 -5.89 10.60
C ALA A 22 -16.22 -7.39 10.68
N MET A 23 -17.14 -8.08 11.33
CA MET A 23 -17.19 -9.54 11.33
C MET A 23 -17.77 -10.03 10.00
N LEU A 24 -16.90 -10.34 9.05
CA LEU A 24 -17.24 -10.82 7.71
C LEU A 24 -16.74 -12.26 7.50
N PRO A 25 -17.29 -13.00 6.52
CA PRO A 25 -16.74 -14.30 6.14
C PRO A 25 -15.26 -14.20 5.78
N GLY A 26 -14.42 -14.97 6.44
CA GLY A 26 -12.96 -14.95 6.23
C GLY A 26 -12.18 -14.07 7.21
N VAL A 27 -12.84 -13.22 8.01
CA VAL A 27 -12.19 -12.46 9.08
C VAL A 27 -11.93 -13.39 10.27
N ASP A 28 -10.67 -13.44 10.69
CA ASP A 28 -10.23 -14.27 11.83
C ASP A 28 -10.21 -13.46 13.13
N VAL A 29 -9.94 -12.15 13.03
CA VAL A 29 -9.95 -11.21 14.17
C VAL A 29 -10.63 -9.91 13.79
N VAL A 30 -11.60 -9.52 14.61
CA VAL A 30 -12.23 -8.19 14.52
C VAL A 30 -11.34 -7.18 15.25
N CYS A 31 -10.87 -6.16 14.53
CA CYS A 31 -9.96 -5.14 15.05
C CYS A 31 -10.15 -3.83 14.29
N ASP A 32 -10.34 -2.76 15.03
CA ASP A 32 -10.28 -1.41 14.46
C ASP A 32 -8.81 -1.03 14.22
N LEU A 33 -8.46 -0.78 12.97
CA LEU A 33 -7.09 -0.49 12.57
C LEU A 33 -6.65 0.96 12.86
N ASP A 34 -7.56 1.80 13.34
CA ASP A 34 -7.25 3.14 13.88
C ASP A 34 -6.79 3.11 15.34
N GLN A 35 -6.90 1.96 16.02
CA GLN A 35 -6.42 1.83 17.40
C GLN A 35 -4.90 1.77 17.51
N SER A 36 -4.39 2.05 18.73
CA SER A 36 -2.95 2.19 18.96
C SER A 36 -2.15 0.89 18.94
N ASN A 37 -2.79 -0.25 19.24
CA ASN A 37 -2.13 -1.54 19.34
C ASN A 37 -2.96 -2.62 18.66
N TYR A 38 -2.34 -3.30 17.71
CA TYR A 38 -2.96 -4.49 17.10
C TYR A 38 -2.77 -5.72 17.98
N PRO A 39 -3.65 -6.73 17.89
CA PRO A 39 -3.60 -7.92 18.73
C PRO A 39 -2.50 -8.91 18.32
N PHE A 40 -1.35 -8.40 17.92
CA PHE A 40 -0.20 -9.17 17.49
C PHE A 40 1.02 -8.84 18.33
N LYS A 41 1.83 -9.86 18.63
CA LYS A 41 3.13 -9.66 19.27
C LYS A 41 4.08 -8.95 18.30
N ASN A 42 5.03 -8.22 18.86
CA ASN A 42 6.09 -7.61 18.06
C ASN A 42 6.92 -8.67 17.35
N SER A 43 7.34 -8.37 16.12
CA SER A 43 8.23 -9.21 15.30
C SER A 43 7.78 -10.67 15.16
N CYS A 44 6.47 -10.91 14.99
CA CYS A 44 5.92 -12.26 14.85
C CYS A 44 5.37 -12.59 13.45
N VAL A 45 5.27 -11.60 12.55
CA VAL A 45 4.68 -11.73 11.21
C VAL A 45 5.77 -11.63 10.15
N ASP A 46 5.73 -12.53 9.17
CA ASP A 46 6.66 -12.53 8.03
C ASP A 46 6.17 -11.60 6.91
N THR A 47 4.84 -11.58 6.68
CA THR A 47 4.23 -10.76 5.61
C THR A 47 2.93 -10.12 6.08
N VAL A 48 2.79 -8.83 5.81
CA VAL A 48 1.54 -8.09 5.96
C VAL A 48 1.02 -7.72 4.58
N TYR A 49 -0.22 -8.04 4.32
CA TYR A 49 -0.99 -7.57 3.18
C TYR A 49 -1.99 -6.51 3.65
N SER A 50 -2.26 -5.53 2.80
CA SER A 50 -3.37 -4.60 2.98
C SER A 50 -3.76 -4.06 1.60
N SER A 51 -5.02 -4.18 1.25
CA SER A 51 -5.53 -3.78 -0.07
C SER A 51 -6.75 -2.90 0.12
N HIS A 52 -6.69 -1.67 -0.42
CA HIS A 52 -7.78 -0.69 -0.30
C HIS A 52 -8.27 -0.51 1.15
N CYS A 53 -7.32 -0.27 2.05
CA CYS A 53 -7.58 -0.10 3.47
C CYS A 53 -6.94 1.18 4.04
N ILE A 54 -5.67 1.45 3.74
CA ILE A 54 -4.91 2.56 4.31
C ILE A 54 -5.51 3.94 3.97
N GLU A 55 -6.21 4.07 2.84
CA GLU A 55 -6.91 5.29 2.45
C GLU A 55 -8.09 5.65 3.35
N HIS A 56 -8.62 4.68 4.10
CA HIS A 56 -9.71 4.86 5.06
C HIS A 56 -9.23 5.11 6.50
N ILE A 57 -7.95 4.95 6.77
CA ILE A 57 -7.35 5.08 8.11
C ILE A 57 -7.22 6.57 8.48
N GLU A 58 -7.55 6.94 9.72
CA GLU A 58 -7.38 8.32 10.21
C GLU A 58 -5.90 8.66 10.39
N ASP A 59 -5.16 7.81 11.09
CA ASP A 59 -3.75 8.01 11.45
C ASP A 59 -2.85 7.01 10.69
N VAL A 60 -2.46 7.40 9.48
CA VAL A 60 -1.57 6.61 8.61
C VAL A 60 -0.23 6.31 9.28
N GLN A 61 0.32 7.24 10.07
CA GLN A 61 1.60 7.03 10.74
C GLN A 61 1.48 5.93 11.80
N LYS A 62 0.40 5.95 12.57
CA LYS A 62 0.11 4.90 13.56
C LYS A 62 -0.10 3.55 12.89
N PHE A 63 -0.85 3.50 11.80
CA PHE A 63 -1.05 2.28 11.00
C PHE A 63 0.28 1.70 10.54
N MET A 64 1.14 2.52 9.94
CA MET A 64 2.47 2.10 9.48
C MET A 64 3.39 1.66 10.64
N SER A 65 3.32 2.34 11.79
CA SER A 65 4.06 1.95 13.00
C SER A 65 3.62 0.58 13.52
N ASN A 66 2.32 0.31 13.52
CA ASN A 66 1.79 -0.99 13.94
C ASN A 66 2.22 -2.12 12.98
N ILE A 67 2.19 -1.88 11.66
CA ILE A 67 2.73 -2.81 10.66
C ILE A 67 4.21 -3.10 10.95
N TRP A 68 5.01 -2.05 11.18
CA TRP A 68 6.43 -2.21 11.47
C TRP A 68 6.66 -3.03 12.74
N LYS A 69 5.91 -2.75 13.81
CA LYS A 69 6.04 -3.48 15.09
C LYS A 69 5.77 -4.96 14.93
N MET A 70 4.70 -5.34 14.21
CA MET A 70 4.32 -6.75 14.06
C MET A 70 5.23 -7.52 13.10
N LEU A 71 5.81 -6.87 12.08
CA LEU A 71 6.72 -7.51 11.13
C LEU A 71 8.03 -7.92 11.80
N ARG A 72 8.58 -9.06 11.39
CA ARG A 72 9.98 -9.44 11.67
C ARG A 72 10.93 -8.55 10.88
N TYR A 73 12.18 -8.48 11.29
CA TYR A 73 13.24 -7.88 10.48
C TYR A 73 13.33 -8.58 9.13
N GLY A 74 13.42 -7.80 8.05
CA GLY A 74 13.33 -8.31 6.69
C GLY A 74 11.93 -8.77 6.27
N GLY A 75 10.93 -8.64 7.14
CA GLY A 75 9.53 -8.94 6.82
C GLY A 75 8.95 -7.94 5.81
N LEU A 76 7.98 -8.41 5.05
CA LEU A 76 7.38 -7.71 3.92
C LEU A 76 6.03 -7.08 4.30
N ALA A 77 5.83 -5.80 4.01
CA ALA A 77 4.50 -5.20 3.88
C ALA A 77 4.18 -4.96 2.41
N GLN A 78 3.06 -5.49 1.93
CA GLN A 78 2.54 -5.26 0.59
C GLN A 78 1.23 -4.50 0.69
N LEU A 79 1.27 -3.22 0.29
CA LEU A 79 0.12 -2.32 0.36
C LEU A 79 -0.35 -1.98 -1.06
N THR A 80 -1.62 -2.22 -1.34
CA THR A 80 -2.27 -1.82 -2.60
C THR A 80 -3.24 -0.70 -2.31
N VAL A 81 -3.09 0.42 -3.02
CA VAL A 81 -3.87 1.65 -2.79
C VAL A 81 -4.28 2.31 -4.10
N PRO A 82 -5.41 3.04 -4.14
CA PRO A 82 -5.76 3.86 -5.30
C PRO A 82 -4.70 4.93 -5.54
N LEU A 83 -4.32 5.13 -6.79
CA LEU A 83 -3.44 6.24 -7.14
C LEU A 83 -4.19 7.56 -7.02
N ALA A 84 -3.57 8.58 -6.45
CA ALA A 84 -4.19 9.89 -6.16
C ALA A 84 -4.94 10.55 -7.34
N SER A 85 -4.58 10.25 -8.57
CA SER A 85 -5.26 10.72 -9.79
C SER A 85 -6.36 9.78 -10.30
N SER A 86 -6.46 8.60 -9.71
CA SER A 86 -7.50 7.64 -10.10
C SER A 86 -8.89 8.15 -9.70
N PRO A 87 -9.92 7.99 -10.54
CA PRO A 87 -11.29 8.23 -10.12
C PRO A 87 -11.69 7.47 -8.84
N ASN A 88 -11.09 6.30 -8.63
CA ASN A 88 -11.33 5.49 -7.43
C ASN A 88 -10.81 6.15 -6.14
N SER A 89 -9.87 7.10 -6.22
CA SER A 89 -9.37 7.79 -5.03
C SER A 89 -10.37 8.82 -4.47
N PHE A 90 -11.35 9.26 -5.27
CA PHE A 90 -12.35 10.27 -4.87
C PHE A 90 -13.62 9.68 -4.24
N GLN A 91 -13.55 8.49 -3.65
CA GLN A 91 -14.67 7.93 -2.89
C GLN A 91 -14.88 8.74 -1.59
N ALA A 92 -16.14 8.89 -1.18
CA ALA A 92 -16.52 9.78 -0.08
C ALA A 92 -15.95 9.38 1.30
N ASP A 93 -15.57 8.13 1.47
CA ASP A 93 -15.00 7.55 2.67
C ASP A 93 -13.45 7.47 2.66
N HIS A 94 -12.82 7.91 1.57
CA HIS A 94 -11.37 8.04 1.50
C HIS A 94 -10.90 9.31 2.20
N LYS A 95 -10.02 9.15 3.17
CA LYS A 95 -9.44 10.24 3.97
C LYS A 95 -8.11 10.71 3.41
N HIS A 96 -7.41 9.83 2.68
CA HIS A 96 -6.06 10.09 2.14
C HIS A 96 -5.94 9.73 0.67
N PHE A 97 -5.08 10.48 -0.01
CA PHE A 97 -4.72 10.28 -1.42
C PHE A 97 -3.24 9.95 -1.52
N PHE A 98 -2.90 8.81 -2.14
CA PHE A 98 -1.53 8.31 -2.16
C PHE A 98 -0.89 8.38 -3.55
N ARG A 99 0.40 8.68 -3.54
CA ARG A 99 1.33 8.46 -4.64
C ARG A 99 2.43 7.53 -4.18
N ALA A 100 3.08 6.81 -5.09
CA ALA A 100 4.15 5.90 -4.70
C ALA A 100 5.29 6.61 -3.95
N ARG A 101 5.57 7.88 -4.29
CA ARG A 101 6.58 8.70 -3.63
C ARG A 101 6.34 8.90 -2.13
N ASP A 102 5.11 8.83 -1.64
CA ASP A 102 4.78 9.06 -0.23
C ASP A 102 5.35 7.96 0.66
N PHE A 103 5.51 6.75 0.13
CA PHE A 103 6.12 5.63 0.84
C PHE A 103 7.65 5.73 0.96
N TYR A 104 8.31 6.53 0.12
CA TYR A 104 9.75 6.78 0.26
C TYR A 104 10.10 7.66 1.46
N TYR A 105 9.13 8.35 2.08
CA TYR A 105 9.36 9.07 3.34
C TYR A 105 9.74 8.15 4.49
N TYR A 106 9.34 6.89 4.42
CA TYR A 106 9.70 5.88 5.43
C TYR A 106 11.11 5.32 5.25
N GLU A 107 11.82 5.63 4.15
CA GLU A 107 13.18 5.13 3.93
C GLU A 107 14.20 5.81 4.85
N PRO A 108 15.17 5.04 5.40
CA PRO A 108 16.29 5.61 6.13
C PRO A 108 17.04 6.61 5.25
N GLY A 109 17.41 7.76 5.82
CA GLY A 109 18.17 8.80 5.12
C GLY A 109 17.37 9.65 4.13
N ASN A 110 16.06 9.45 3.99
CA ASN A 110 15.24 10.37 3.21
C ASN A 110 15.17 11.74 3.91
N LYS A 111 15.47 12.81 3.17
CA LYS A 111 15.51 14.18 3.71
C LYS A 111 14.14 14.66 4.23
N CYS A 112 13.06 14.14 3.68
CA CYS A 112 11.69 14.48 4.07
C CYS A 112 11.11 13.52 5.13
N ARG A 113 11.93 12.67 5.74
CA ARG A 113 11.50 11.72 6.77
C ARG A 113 10.85 12.39 7.99
N TYR A 114 11.14 13.64 8.26
CA TYR A 114 10.51 14.40 9.34
C TYR A 114 8.98 14.51 9.21
N TYR A 115 8.40 14.31 8.03
CA TYR A 115 6.95 14.24 7.85
C TYR A 115 6.31 12.97 8.45
N VAL A 116 7.12 11.93 8.65
CA VAL A 116 6.71 10.65 9.24
C VAL A 116 7.52 10.36 10.51
N GLU A 117 7.82 11.42 11.27
CA GLU A 117 8.59 11.31 12.51
C GLU A 117 7.89 10.38 13.51
N GLY A 118 8.68 9.52 14.16
CA GLY A 118 8.16 8.52 15.09
C GLY A 118 7.74 7.20 14.43
N VAL A 119 7.70 7.11 13.11
CA VAL A 119 7.51 5.84 12.41
C VAL A 119 8.86 5.20 12.13
N GLU A 120 8.91 3.90 12.32
CA GLU A 120 10.09 3.08 12.09
C GLU A 120 10.40 2.93 10.59
N SER A 121 11.60 2.46 10.26
CA SER A 121 12.10 2.52 8.88
C SER A 121 11.62 1.37 8.02
N PHE A 122 11.25 1.70 6.79
CA PHE A 122 11.02 0.75 5.72
C PHE A 122 11.92 1.06 4.52
N ARG A 123 12.35 0.04 3.81
CA ARG A 123 12.95 0.18 2.49
C ARG A 123 11.90 -0.15 1.43
N VAL A 124 11.73 0.70 0.44
CA VAL A 124 10.88 0.41 -0.72
C VAL A 124 11.58 -0.61 -1.61
N GLU A 125 11.06 -1.83 -1.66
CA GLU A 125 11.59 -2.91 -2.49
C GLU A 125 11.14 -2.76 -3.94
N SER A 126 9.85 -2.56 -4.14
CA SER A 126 9.26 -2.38 -5.47
C SER A 126 7.96 -1.58 -5.41
N VAL A 127 7.63 -0.97 -6.54
CA VAL A 127 6.32 -0.36 -6.80
C VAL A 127 5.82 -0.89 -8.13
N SER A 128 4.57 -1.32 -8.19
CA SER A 128 3.90 -1.75 -9.42
C SER A 128 2.58 -1.02 -9.59
N TYR A 129 2.29 -0.63 -10.83
CA TYR A 129 1.07 0.09 -11.19
C TYR A 129 0.13 -0.83 -11.98
N ALA A 130 -1.18 -0.67 -11.74
CA ALA A 130 -2.23 -1.33 -12.50
C ALA A 130 -3.17 -0.29 -13.12
N HIS A 131 -3.47 -0.46 -14.41
CA HIS A 131 -4.51 0.35 -15.06
C HIS A 131 -5.90 -0.29 -14.88
N GLY A 132 -6.93 0.54 -14.91
CA GLY A 132 -8.33 0.08 -14.81
C GLY A 132 -9.07 -0.02 -16.13
N ILE A 133 -8.36 -0.02 -17.26
CA ILE A 133 -8.99 0.01 -18.60
C ILE A 133 -9.51 -1.39 -18.94
N PRO A 134 -10.81 -1.55 -19.19
CA PRO A 134 -11.39 -2.84 -19.54
C PRO A 134 -10.90 -3.36 -20.89
N LYS A 135 -10.74 -4.68 -21.02
CA LYS A 135 -10.25 -5.34 -22.25
C LYS A 135 -11.10 -5.10 -23.50
N TYR A 136 -12.39 -4.82 -23.34
CA TYR A 136 -13.24 -4.51 -24.50
C TYR A 136 -12.92 -3.16 -25.15
N LEU A 137 -12.12 -2.30 -24.49
CA LEU A 137 -11.53 -1.08 -25.07
C LEU A 137 -10.11 -1.36 -25.55
N LEU A 138 -9.93 -2.35 -26.42
CA LEU A 138 -8.64 -2.91 -26.85
C LEU A 138 -7.52 -1.92 -27.15
N PRO A 139 -7.70 -0.85 -27.94
CA PRO A 139 -6.63 0.09 -28.21
C PRO A 139 -6.15 0.83 -26.94
N MET A 140 -7.10 1.27 -26.12
CA MET A 140 -6.79 1.97 -24.86
C MET A 140 -6.21 1.01 -23.83
N TRP A 141 -6.71 -0.21 -23.78
CA TRP A 141 -6.18 -1.25 -22.91
C TRP A 141 -4.71 -1.55 -23.24
N ALA A 142 -4.37 -1.71 -24.52
CA ALA A 142 -2.99 -1.95 -24.94
C ALA A 142 -2.06 -0.80 -24.58
N ILE A 143 -2.50 0.45 -24.72
CA ILE A 143 -1.74 1.61 -24.25
C ILE A 143 -1.54 1.56 -22.75
N GLY A 144 -2.58 1.22 -21.99
CA GLY A 144 -2.52 1.06 -20.52
C GLY A 144 -1.49 0.01 -20.11
N GLU A 145 -1.45 -1.15 -20.78
CA GLU A 145 -0.45 -2.20 -20.54
C GLU A 145 0.99 -1.72 -20.81
N VAL A 146 1.21 -0.99 -21.92
CA VAL A 146 2.54 -0.44 -22.22
C VAL A 146 2.99 0.55 -21.16
N ILE A 147 2.12 1.47 -20.74
CA ILE A 147 2.44 2.43 -19.69
C ILE A 147 2.70 1.70 -18.37
N ALA A 148 1.86 0.76 -17.97
CA ALA A 148 2.06 -0.04 -16.76
C ALA A 148 3.37 -0.81 -16.82
N PHE A 149 3.70 -1.43 -17.96
CA PHE A 149 4.98 -2.13 -18.16
C PHE A 149 6.17 -1.19 -17.94
N VAL A 150 6.17 0.00 -18.57
CA VAL A 150 7.25 0.97 -18.41
C VAL A 150 7.40 1.44 -16.96
N LEU A 151 6.29 1.72 -16.27
CA LEU A 151 6.30 2.13 -14.87
C LEU A 151 6.79 1.01 -13.94
N ASN A 152 6.51 -0.24 -14.31
CA ASN A 152 6.89 -1.43 -13.53
C ASN A 152 8.35 -1.88 -13.76
N MET A 153 9.10 -1.23 -14.67
CA MET A 153 10.55 -1.47 -14.87
C MET A 153 11.42 -1.06 -13.67
N ASN A 154 10.83 -0.82 -12.52
CA ASN A 154 11.48 -0.52 -11.23
C ASN A 154 12.42 0.71 -11.23
N SER A 155 12.25 1.65 -12.14
CA SER A 155 12.99 2.91 -12.17
C SER A 155 12.28 3.98 -11.35
N LYS A 156 12.86 4.38 -10.22
CA LYS A 156 12.34 5.49 -9.40
C LYS A 156 12.17 6.78 -10.22
N ARG A 157 13.13 7.10 -11.09
CA ARG A 157 13.10 8.31 -11.94
C ARG A 157 11.94 8.29 -12.93
N VAL A 158 11.65 7.14 -13.54
CA VAL A 158 10.53 6.98 -14.49
C VAL A 158 9.20 7.20 -13.77
N ARG A 159 9.05 6.63 -12.58
CA ARG A 159 7.83 6.82 -11.76
C ARG A 159 7.65 8.27 -11.32
N GLU A 160 8.71 8.93 -10.85
CA GLU A 160 8.68 10.35 -10.48
C GLU A 160 8.30 11.24 -11.66
N LEU A 161 8.86 10.97 -12.85
CA LEU A 161 8.49 11.67 -14.07
C LEU A 161 7.01 11.49 -14.43
N TYR A 162 6.52 10.26 -14.35
CA TYR A 162 5.12 9.94 -14.58
C TYR A 162 4.21 10.67 -13.57
N GLU A 163 4.50 10.57 -12.28
CA GLU A 163 3.69 11.18 -11.22
C GLU A 163 3.68 12.72 -11.27
N ASN A 164 4.74 13.34 -11.79
CA ASN A 164 4.84 14.79 -11.88
C ASN A 164 4.21 15.37 -13.16
N PHE A 165 4.23 14.64 -14.29
CA PHE A 165 3.87 15.22 -15.59
C PHE A 165 2.74 14.47 -16.32
N PHE A 166 2.65 13.16 -16.19
CA PHE A 166 1.76 12.35 -17.01
C PHE A 166 0.55 11.80 -16.25
N LEU A 167 0.53 11.91 -14.94
CA LEU A 167 -0.49 11.35 -14.06
C LEU A 167 -1.92 11.78 -14.47
N THR A 168 -2.09 13.04 -14.87
CA THR A 168 -3.39 13.61 -15.26
C THR A 168 -3.87 13.12 -16.62
N TYR A 169 -2.95 12.83 -17.53
CA TYR A 169 -3.29 12.43 -18.91
C TYR A 169 -3.51 10.93 -19.05
N PHE A 170 -2.81 10.13 -18.25
CA PHE A 170 -2.85 8.66 -18.30
C PHE A 170 -2.95 8.08 -16.87
N PRO A 171 -4.11 8.27 -16.20
CA PRO A 171 -4.24 7.82 -14.82
C PRO A 171 -4.20 6.29 -14.73
N MET A 172 -3.31 5.76 -13.88
CA MET A 172 -3.39 4.37 -13.43
C MET A 172 -4.48 4.25 -12.36
N LYS A 173 -5.08 3.07 -12.25
CA LYS A 173 -6.15 2.82 -11.28
C LYS A 173 -5.62 2.80 -9.86
N GLU A 174 -4.55 2.03 -9.66
CA GLU A 174 -3.98 1.73 -8.36
C GLU A 174 -2.49 1.41 -8.49
N PHE A 175 -1.80 1.37 -7.38
CA PHE A 175 -0.45 0.83 -7.31
C PHE A 175 -0.29 -0.05 -6.08
N THR A 176 0.66 -0.99 -6.18
CA THR A 176 1.10 -1.81 -5.06
C THR A 176 2.53 -1.44 -4.70
N VAL A 177 2.76 -1.11 -3.45
CA VAL A 177 4.11 -0.91 -2.90
C VAL A 177 4.49 -2.08 -2.01
N LYS A 178 5.73 -2.57 -2.17
CA LYS A 178 6.35 -3.56 -1.30
C LYS A 178 7.41 -2.87 -0.45
N LEU A 179 7.28 -3.01 0.85
CA LEU A 179 8.11 -2.39 1.86
C LEU A 179 8.76 -3.47 2.71
N ILE A 180 10.07 -3.39 2.90
CA ILE A 180 10.82 -4.29 3.76
C ILE A 180 11.13 -3.57 5.06
N LYS A 181 10.78 -4.19 6.20
CA LYS A 181 11.20 -3.70 7.52
C LYS A 181 12.72 -3.71 7.63
N VAL A 182 13.30 -2.55 7.94
CA VAL A 182 14.75 -2.38 8.14
C VAL A 182 15.03 -1.73 9.50
N ASP A 183 16.28 -1.78 9.92
CA ASP A 183 16.77 -1.02 11.09
C ASP A 183 16.76 0.48 10.81
N LYS A 184 16.83 1.26 11.91
CA LYS A 184 16.94 2.73 11.86
C LYS A 184 18.21 3.18 11.17
#